data_fc1d07a244bc853fa1059ed72ac51ff3
#
_entry.id   fc1d07a244bc853fa1059ed72ac51ff3
#
_cell.length_a   1.000
_cell.length_b   1.000
_cell.length_c   1.000
_cell.angle_alpha   90.00
_cell.angle_beta   90.00
_cell.angle_gamma   90.00
#
_symmetry.space_group_name_H-M   'P 1'
#
loop_
_entity.id
_entity.type
_entity.pdbx_description
1 polymer ?
#
loop_
_entity_poly.entity_id
_entity_poly.type
_entity_poly.pdbx_seq_one_letter_code
_entity_poly.pdbx_strand_id
1 'polypeptide(L)'
;VGNLGEAIGSITQDRASGIGGVVGKQPASIPMFVTGNDSSRGQANSMRMRLIDDEQLVPSMVDAAVVNTVSKTVDRNGGGTAKLHFTITGVDSKKEMLTIDRENMYYSNDALLKNLDAELTEAVTILMQNKFEPVQIYGINVEAEVSNAVQVAEILNVRTKNAKVKPGDKVAIDVTMKPYRGEEFTKTVYFKVPKDHPGGKLALNVRGGSSMAWAIELLRKQQSEGVPAAKKKETRHKLSDYIKSVNTADKNNELIIDVAMGQMQPPNPE
;
A
#
# COMPACT_ATOMS: atom_id res chain seq x y z
N VAL A 1 -9.43 39.03 3.35
CA VAL A 1 -9.87 37.64 3.07
C VAL A 1 -11.24 37.76 2.43
N GLY A 2 -11.39 37.47 1.13
CA GLY A 2 -12.66 37.48 0.44
C GLY A 2 -13.52 36.28 0.83
N ASN A 3 -14.83 36.48 0.95
CA ASN A 3 -15.75 35.34 1.06
C ASN A 3 -15.86 34.66 -0.30
N LEU A 4 -15.67 33.35 -0.32
CA LEU A 4 -15.98 32.56 -1.49
C LEU A 4 -17.51 32.50 -1.64
N GLY A 5 -18.01 33.03 -2.75
CA GLY A 5 -19.40 32.84 -3.16
C GLY A 5 -19.70 31.42 -3.61
N GLU A 6 -20.93 31.17 -4.05
CA GLU A 6 -21.28 29.89 -4.68
C GLU A 6 -20.51 29.67 -5.98
N ALA A 7 -20.15 28.42 -6.24
CA ALA A 7 -19.48 28.06 -7.48
C ALA A 7 -20.46 28.17 -8.66
N ILE A 8 -20.21 29.12 -9.57
CA ILE A 8 -21.09 29.44 -10.71
C ILE A 8 -20.71 28.72 -12.00
N GLY A 9 -19.55 28.08 -12.06
CA GLY A 9 -19.06 27.39 -13.25
C GLY A 9 -17.64 26.86 -13.07
N SER A 10 -17.01 26.47 -14.16
CA SER A 10 -15.62 25.97 -14.19
C SER A 10 -14.76 26.78 -15.13
N ILE A 11 -13.51 27.04 -14.70
CA ILE A 11 -12.46 27.59 -15.58
C ILE A 11 -11.97 26.44 -16.47
N THR A 12 -12.00 26.63 -17.77
CA THR A 12 -11.60 25.61 -18.76
C THR A 12 -10.34 25.99 -19.53
N GLN A 13 -9.93 27.26 -19.45
CA GLN A 13 -8.72 27.76 -20.09
C GLN A 13 -8.09 28.84 -19.21
N ASP A 14 -6.80 28.70 -18.98
CA ASP A 14 -5.96 29.73 -18.35
C ASP A 14 -4.76 29.98 -19.29
N ARG A 15 -4.74 31.12 -19.93
CA ARG A 15 -3.70 31.53 -20.89
C ARG A 15 -3.21 32.94 -20.53
N ALA A 16 -1.98 33.25 -20.95
CA ALA A 16 -1.42 34.60 -20.75
C ALA A 16 -2.30 35.73 -21.33
N SER A 17 -3.14 35.41 -22.33
CA SER A 17 -4.06 36.36 -22.98
C SER A 17 -5.44 36.46 -22.33
N GLY A 18 -5.76 35.62 -21.36
CA GLY A 18 -7.05 35.63 -20.67
C GLY A 18 -7.49 34.29 -20.12
N ILE A 19 -8.45 34.34 -19.20
CA ILE A 19 -9.07 33.19 -18.55
C ILE A 19 -10.44 32.96 -19.16
N GLY A 20 -10.70 31.74 -19.64
CA GLY A 20 -11.98 31.29 -20.16
C GLY A 20 -12.64 30.29 -19.27
N GLY A 21 -13.97 30.33 -19.16
CA GLY A 21 -14.72 29.37 -18.38
C GLY A 21 -16.13 29.12 -18.90
N VAL A 22 -16.79 28.11 -18.35
CA VAL A 22 -18.18 27.75 -18.67
C VAL A 22 -19.05 27.90 -17.44
N VAL A 23 -20.05 28.79 -17.51
CA VAL A 23 -21.01 29.01 -16.43
C VAL A 23 -22.02 27.84 -16.38
N GLY A 24 -22.41 27.47 -15.18
CA GLY A 24 -23.40 26.40 -14.93
C GLY A 24 -22.87 24.97 -15.04
N LYS A 25 -21.62 24.77 -15.48
CA LYS A 25 -20.99 23.46 -15.58
C LYS A 25 -19.95 23.27 -14.48
N GLN A 26 -20.17 22.34 -13.58
CA GLN A 26 -19.17 21.95 -12.60
C GLN A 26 -18.13 21.02 -13.24
N PRO A 27 -16.85 21.11 -12.89
CA PRO A 27 -15.84 20.17 -13.36
C PRO A 27 -16.12 18.78 -12.79
N ALA A 28 -15.72 17.75 -13.55
CA ALA A 28 -15.67 16.40 -13.02
C ALA A 28 -14.79 16.38 -11.78
N SER A 29 -15.24 15.73 -10.72
CA SER A 29 -14.50 15.74 -9.45
C SER A 29 -14.73 14.47 -8.66
N ILE A 30 -13.69 14.03 -7.95
CA ILE A 30 -13.65 12.85 -7.11
C ILE A 30 -13.88 13.31 -5.66
N PRO A 31 -14.95 12.86 -4.98
CA PRO A 31 -15.13 13.11 -3.57
C PRO A 31 -14.06 12.36 -2.76
N MET A 32 -13.47 13.06 -1.79
CA MET A 32 -12.50 12.48 -0.87
C MET A 32 -12.86 12.86 0.57
N PHE A 33 -12.74 11.87 1.47
CA PHE A 33 -12.91 12.04 2.89
C PHE A 33 -11.68 11.53 3.63
N VAL A 34 -11.09 12.36 4.48
CA VAL A 34 -9.91 12.04 5.28
C VAL A 34 -10.23 12.26 6.75
N THR A 35 -9.95 11.27 7.58
CA THR A 35 -10.01 11.37 9.05
C THR A 35 -8.63 11.10 9.62
N GLY A 36 -8.15 12.01 10.46
CA GLY A 36 -6.95 11.84 11.29
C GLY A 36 -7.36 11.70 12.76
N ASN A 37 -6.73 10.77 13.46
CA ASN A 37 -6.93 10.54 14.89
C ASN A 37 -5.56 10.42 15.59
N ASP A 38 -5.31 11.25 16.61
CA ASP A 38 -4.16 11.10 17.52
C ASP A 38 -4.62 10.36 18.77
N SER A 39 -4.36 9.06 18.81
CA SER A 39 -4.73 8.20 19.94
C SER A 39 -3.98 8.53 21.22
N SER A 40 -2.82 9.19 21.15
CA SER A 40 -2.05 9.63 22.33
C SER A 40 -2.66 10.86 23.01
N ARG A 41 -3.39 11.68 22.27
CA ARG A 41 -3.99 12.95 22.76
C ARG A 41 -5.52 12.94 22.76
N GLY A 42 -6.13 11.91 22.14
CA GLY A 42 -7.59 11.83 21.98
C GLY A 42 -8.13 12.93 21.06
N GLN A 43 -7.33 13.41 20.12
CA GLN A 43 -7.74 14.43 19.16
C GLN A 43 -8.06 13.82 17.82
N ALA A 44 -9.13 14.26 17.18
CA ALA A 44 -9.52 13.86 15.85
C ALA A 44 -9.84 15.07 14.99
N ASN A 45 -9.51 14.98 13.71
CA ASN A 45 -9.89 15.97 12.70
C ASN A 45 -10.34 15.25 11.43
N SER A 46 -11.25 15.85 10.70
CA SER A 46 -11.70 15.31 9.43
C SER A 46 -11.84 16.39 8.38
N MET A 47 -11.62 16.02 7.12
CA MET A 47 -11.74 16.90 5.98
C MET A 47 -12.52 16.20 4.88
N ARG A 48 -13.53 16.91 4.33
CA ARG A 48 -14.25 16.51 3.12
C ARG A 48 -13.87 17.44 1.99
N MET A 49 -13.57 16.91 0.84
CA MET A 49 -13.18 17.71 -0.32
C MET A 49 -13.64 17.07 -1.62
N ARG A 50 -13.52 17.83 -2.70
CA ARG A 50 -13.72 17.36 -4.06
C ARG A 50 -12.45 17.65 -4.84
N LEU A 51 -11.77 16.61 -5.30
CA LEU A 51 -10.59 16.72 -6.12
C LEU A 51 -11.03 16.89 -7.58
N ILE A 52 -10.39 17.80 -8.32
CA ILE A 52 -10.62 17.88 -9.77
C ILE A 52 -10.17 16.57 -10.40
N ASP A 53 -11.02 15.97 -11.24
CA ASP A 53 -10.72 14.70 -11.92
C ASP A 53 -9.73 14.95 -13.08
N ASP A 54 -8.46 15.01 -12.71
CA ASP A 54 -7.31 15.19 -13.63
C ASP A 54 -6.20 14.21 -13.25
N GLU A 55 -5.73 13.45 -14.21
CA GLU A 55 -4.77 12.35 -14.00
C GLU A 55 -3.42 12.80 -13.42
N GLN A 56 -3.01 14.04 -13.64
CA GLN A 56 -1.74 14.58 -13.16
C GLN A 56 -1.90 15.25 -11.78
N LEU A 57 -3.06 15.82 -11.49
CA LEU A 57 -3.28 16.58 -10.27
C LEU A 57 -3.79 15.73 -9.11
N VAL A 58 -4.63 14.72 -9.36
CA VAL A 58 -5.26 13.93 -8.29
C VAL A 58 -4.24 13.32 -7.33
N PRO A 59 -3.11 12.70 -7.76
CA PRO A 59 -2.15 12.13 -6.82
C PRO A 59 -1.58 13.16 -5.83
N SER A 60 -1.16 14.33 -6.32
CA SER A 60 -0.61 15.42 -5.47
C SER A 60 -1.66 16.05 -4.56
N MET A 61 -2.92 16.14 -5.02
CA MET A 61 -4.02 16.63 -4.17
C MET A 61 -4.37 15.64 -3.07
N VAL A 62 -4.28 14.33 -3.33
CA VAL A 62 -4.48 13.26 -2.33
C VAL A 62 -3.40 13.35 -1.25
N ASP A 63 -2.12 13.40 -1.63
CA ASP A 63 -1.00 13.59 -0.70
C ASP A 63 -1.21 14.82 0.18
N ALA A 64 -1.46 15.99 -0.44
CA ALA A 64 -1.70 17.23 0.29
C ALA A 64 -2.89 17.13 1.25
N ALA A 65 -3.96 16.46 0.86
CA ALA A 65 -5.15 16.26 1.69
C ALA A 65 -4.85 15.44 2.95
N VAL A 66 -4.17 14.32 2.79
CA VAL A 66 -3.80 13.42 3.90
C VAL A 66 -2.83 14.13 4.83
N VAL A 67 -1.72 14.65 4.29
CA VAL A 67 -0.68 15.32 5.09
C VAL A 67 -1.26 16.51 5.87
N ASN A 68 -2.07 17.36 5.23
CA ASN A 68 -2.67 18.51 5.93
C ASN A 68 -3.66 18.07 7.03
N THR A 69 -4.50 17.06 6.78
CA THR A 69 -5.47 16.60 7.77
C THR A 69 -4.76 15.98 8.97
N VAL A 70 -3.80 15.10 8.73
CA VAL A 70 -3.06 14.44 9.79
C VAL A 70 -2.16 15.40 10.54
N SER A 71 -1.47 16.32 9.86
CA SER A 71 -0.64 17.36 10.52
C SER A 71 -1.43 18.22 11.48
N LYS A 72 -2.65 18.64 11.10
CA LYS A 72 -3.54 19.41 11.99
C LYS A 72 -4.01 18.61 13.20
N THR A 73 -4.14 17.28 13.06
CA THR A 73 -4.55 16.39 14.15
C THR A 73 -3.42 16.19 15.14
N VAL A 74 -2.22 15.91 14.62
CA VAL A 74 -1.05 15.55 15.43
C VAL A 74 -0.41 16.76 16.08
N ASP A 75 -0.47 17.94 15.43
CA ASP A 75 0.08 19.22 15.90
C ASP A 75 1.51 19.12 16.48
N ARG A 76 2.34 18.29 15.84
CA ARG A 76 3.75 18.07 16.21
C ARG A 76 4.52 17.49 15.05
N ASN A 77 5.80 17.80 15.02
CA ASN A 77 6.77 17.10 14.21
C ASN A 77 7.46 16.03 15.06
N GLY A 78 7.76 14.88 14.50
CA GLY A 78 8.51 13.86 15.20
C GLY A 78 8.13 12.45 14.78
N GLY A 79 8.72 11.52 15.53
CA GLY A 79 8.50 10.09 15.31
C GLY A 79 7.24 9.56 15.97
N GLY A 80 6.93 8.32 15.66
CA GLY A 80 5.79 7.59 16.19
C GLY A 80 5.37 6.45 15.28
N THR A 81 4.22 5.88 15.57
CA THR A 81 3.57 4.87 14.74
C THR A 81 2.28 5.43 14.19
N ALA A 82 2.02 5.17 12.91
CA ALA A 82 0.74 5.47 12.28
C ALA A 82 0.17 4.24 11.61
N LYS A 83 -1.15 4.09 11.69
CA LYS A 83 -1.94 3.13 10.96
C LYS A 83 -2.75 3.90 9.93
N LEU A 84 -2.61 3.55 8.67
CA LEU A 84 -3.39 4.13 7.59
C LEU A 84 -4.27 3.05 6.97
N HIS A 85 -5.57 3.33 6.92
CA HIS A 85 -6.54 2.56 6.16
C HIS A 85 -7.11 3.45 5.05
N PHE A 86 -7.14 2.96 3.83
CA PHE A 86 -7.78 3.67 2.74
C PHE A 86 -8.60 2.75 1.84
N THR A 87 -9.68 3.32 1.32
CA THR A 87 -10.55 2.67 0.35
C THR A 87 -10.71 3.57 -0.86
N ILE A 88 -10.41 3.03 -2.05
CA ILE A 88 -10.66 3.68 -3.34
C ILE A 88 -11.73 2.87 -4.05
N THR A 89 -12.82 3.52 -4.42
CA THR A 89 -13.92 2.89 -5.16
C THR A 89 -14.07 3.52 -6.53
N GLY A 90 -14.41 2.72 -7.53
CA GLY A 90 -14.59 3.19 -8.89
C GLY A 90 -15.17 2.11 -9.80
N VAL A 91 -15.09 2.34 -11.11
CA VAL A 91 -15.46 1.35 -12.14
C VAL A 91 -14.41 1.32 -13.23
N ASP A 92 -14.28 0.16 -13.85
CA ASP A 92 -13.47 -0.06 -15.02
C ASP A 92 -14.18 0.36 -16.32
N SER A 93 -13.56 0.09 -17.47
CA SER A 93 -14.11 0.36 -18.80
C SER A 93 -15.42 -0.38 -19.11
N LYS A 94 -15.68 -1.49 -18.43
CA LYS A 94 -16.90 -2.30 -18.55
C LYS A 94 -17.99 -1.92 -17.58
N LYS A 95 -17.74 -0.89 -16.74
CA LYS A 95 -18.61 -0.49 -15.62
C LYS A 95 -18.69 -1.54 -14.50
N GLU A 96 -17.70 -2.44 -14.41
CA GLU A 96 -17.54 -3.34 -13.29
C GLU A 96 -16.92 -2.59 -12.11
N MET A 97 -17.47 -2.82 -10.90
CA MET A 97 -16.96 -2.18 -9.69
C MET A 97 -15.53 -2.63 -9.39
N LEU A 98 -14.68 -1.67 -9.11
CA LEU A 98 -13.34 -1.90 -8.58
C LEU A 98 -13.22 -1.30 -7.17
N THR A 99 -12.50 -1.99 -6.32
CA THR A 99 -12.22 -1.53 -4.95
C THR A 99 -10.79 -1.86 -4.58
N ILE A 100 -10.06 -0.85 -4.16
CA ILE A 100 -8.82 -1.01 -3.41
C ILE A 100 -9.18 -0.74 -1.96
N ASP A 101 -8.89 -1.70 -1.09
CA ASP A 101 -9.10 -1.63 0.36
C ASP A 101 -7.80 -2.06 1.04
N ARG A 102 -7.09 -1.11 1.60
CA ARG A 102 -5.73 -1.31 2.11
C ARG A 102 -5.54 -0.68 3.47
N GLU A 103 -5.02 -1.48 4.39
CA GLU A 103 -4.56 -1.03 5.70
C GLU A 103 -3.10 -1.39 5.88
N ASN A 104 -2.29 -0.45 6.39
CA ASN A 104 -0.91 -0.71 6.74
C ASN A 104 -0.46 0.11 7.94
N MET A 105 0.64 -0.29 8.58
CA MET A 105 1.24 0.37 9.73
C MET A 105 2.62 0.91 9.38
N TYR A 106 2.90 2.14 9.78
CA TYR A 106 4.14 2.85 9.49
C TYR A 106 4.79 3.30 10.79
N TYR A 107 6.10 3.26 10.83
CA TYR A 107 6.90 3.76 11.93
C TYR A 107 8.00 4.67 11.40
N SER A 108 8.26 5.76 12.09
CA SER A 108 9.42 6.61 11.86
C SER A 108 9.95 7.16 13.18
N ASN A 109 11.26 7.41 13.24
CA ASN A 109 11.90 8.03 14.40
C ASN A 109 11.69 9.56 14.43
N ASP A 110 11.52 10.20 13.27
CA ASP A 110 11.61 11.65 13.13
C ASP A 110 10.58 12.28 12.20
N ALA A 111 10.13 11.58 11.17
CA ALA A 111 9.33 12.15 10.10
C ALA A 111 8.17 11.22 9.68
N LEU A 112 7.30 10.89 10.65
CA LEU A 112 6.20 9.93 10.42
C LEU A 112 5.30 10.31 9.24
N LEU A 113 5.00 11.60 9.08
CA LEU A 113 4.06 12.07 8.06
C LEU A 113 4.65 12.04 6.64
N LYS A 114 5.97 11.97 6.49
CA LYS A 114 6.64 12.11 5.18
C LYS A 114 6.29 11.01 4.17
N ASN A 115 6.01 9.79 4.64
CA ASN A 115 5.74 8.65 3.78
C ASN A 115 4.47 7.89 4.21
N LEU A 116 3.62 8.53 5.02
CA LEU A 116 2.44 7.89 5.59
C LEU A 116 1.47 7.42 4.50
N ASP A 117 1.30 8.20 3.47
CA ASP A 117 0.34 8.00 2.39
C ASP A 117 0.96 7.52 1.06
N ALA A 118 2.23 7.10 1.09
CA ALA A 118 2.94 6.69 -0.11
C ALA A 118 2.23 5.55 -0.88
N GLU A 119 1.68 4.55 -0.18
CA GLU A 119 0.92 3.47 -0.81
C GLU A 119 -0.40 3.98 -1.43
N LEU A 120 -1.09 4.92 -0.77
CA LEU A 120 -2.32 5.52 -1.28
C LEU A 120 -2.03 6.34 -2.54
N THR A 121 -1.05 7.24 -2.46
CA THR A 121 -0.66 8.12 -3.57
C THR A 121 -0.23 7.30 -4.79
N GLU A 122 0.50 6.20 -4.59
CA GLU A 122 0.89 5.31 -5.66
C GLU A 122 -0.31 4.55 -6.23
N ALA A 123 -1.19 4.02 -5.39
CA ALA A 123 -2.41 3.35 -5.84
C ALA A 123 -3.28 4.26 -6.71
N VAL A 124 -3.45 5.52 -6.28
CA VAL A 124 -4.18 6.54 -7.05
C VAL A 124 -3.46 6.85 -8.36
N THR A 125 -2.13 7.03 -8.33
CA THR A 125 -1.33 7.30 -9.53
C THR A 125 -1.50 6.20 -10.57
N ILE A 126 -1.44 4.94 -10.15
CA ILE A 126 -1.57 3.82 -11.07
C ILE A 126 -3.01 3.74 -11.61
N LEU A 127 -4.04 3.96 -10.80
CA LEU A 127 -5.42 3.98 -11.29
C LEU A 127 -5.65 5.10 -12.31
N MET A 128 -5.13 6.30 -12.05
CA MET A 128 -5.31 7.47 -12.93
C MET A 128 -4.48 7.37 -14.21
N GLN A 129 -3.25 6.87 -14.12
CA GLN A 129 -2.28 6.86 -15.23
C GLN A 129 -2.06 5.46 -15.83
N ASN A 130 -2.92 4.48 -15.50
CA ASN A 130 -2.76 3.13 -16.05
C ASN A 130 -2.93 3.12 -17.57
N LYS A 131 -2.21 2.19 -18.24
CA LYS A 131 -2.25 1.99 -19.68
C LYS A 131 -3.15 0.83 -20.12
N PHE A 132 -3.85 0.19 -19.17
CA PHE A 132 -4.66 -0.99 -19.43
C PHE A 132 -6.04 -0.61 -19.97
N GLU A 133 -6.73 0.26 -19.22
CA GLU A 133 -8.11 0.65 -19.53
C GLU A 133 -8.52 1.93 -18.74
N PRO A 134 -9.50 2.69 -19.25
CA PRO A 134 -10.03 3.84 -18.52
C PRO A 134 -10.66 3.42 -17.19
N VAL A 135 -10.37 4.18 -16.13
CA VAL A 135 -10.93 4.02 -14.79
C VAL A 135 -11.66 5.30 -14.40
N GLN A 136 -12.82 5.15 -13.78
CA GLN A 136 -13.54 6.27 -13.18
C GLN A 136 -13.59 6.06 -11.66
N ILE A 137 -12.88 6.89 -10.91
CA ILE A 137 -12.89 6.87 -9.43
C ILE A 137 -14.14 7.59 -8.94
N TYR A 138 -14.90 6.93 -8.07
CA TYR A 138 -16.12 7.49 -7.46
C TYR A 138 -15.88 8.08 -6.08
N GLY A 139 -14.85 7.63 -5.37
CA GLY A 139 -14.52 8.15 -4.06
C GLY A 139 -13.26 7.57 -3.46
N ILE A 140 -12.67 8.36 -2.56
CA ILE A 140 -11.48 8.01 -1.79
C ILE A 140 -11.79 8.29 -0.32
N ASN A 141 -11.71 7.26 0.55
CA ASN A 141 -11.82 7.38 1.99
C ASN A 141 -10.49 7.02 2.64
N VAL A 142 -10.06 7.83 3.61
CA VAL A 142 -8.78 7.65 4.31
C VAL A 142 -8.99 7.84 5.81
N GLU A 143 -8.50 6.87 6.58
CA GLU A 143 -8.48 6.91 8.05
C GLU A 143 -7.04 6.73 8.52
N ALA A 144 -6.51 7.73 9.20
CA ALA A 144 -5.18 7.71 9.78
C ALA A 144 -5.27 7.75 11.31
N GLU A 145 -4.72 6.74 11.96
CA GLU A 145 -4.54 6.72 13.41
C GLU A 145 -3.05 6.90 13.74
N VAL A 146 -2.71 7.91 14.51
CA VAL A 146 -1.33 8.25 14.88
C VAL A 146 -1.13 8.11 16.36
N SER A 147 0.01 7.55 16.76
CA SER A 147 0.41 7.38 18.17
C SER A 147 1.87 7.77 18.37
N ASN A 148 2.20 8.28 19.57
CA ASN A 148 3.58 8.50 20.03
C ASN A 148 4.29 7.19 20.34
N ALA A 149 3.56 6.11 20.52
CA ALA A 149 4.14 4.83 20.89
C ALA A 149 4.99 4.26 19.77
N VAL A 150 6.12 3.71 20.10
CA VAL A 150 6.99 2.97 19.18
C VAL A 150 6.48 1.52 19.13
N GLN A 151 5.68 1.19 18.10
CA GLN A 151 5.09 -0.13 17.94
C GLN A 151 5.87 -0.94 16.91
N VAL A 152 7.12 -1.24 17.24
CA VAL A 152 8.00 -2.09 16.44
C VAL A 152 8.53 -3.25 17.27
N ALA A 153 8.84 -4.36 16.63
CA ALA A 153 9.49 -5.49 17.26
C ALA A 153 10.63 -6.00 16.37
N GLU A 154 11.71 -6.42 17.00
CA GLU A 154 12.84 -7.06 16.33
C GLU A 154 12.66 -8.58 16.37
N ILE A 155 12.97 -9.27 15.26
CA ILE A 155 13.03 -10.73 15.19
C ILE A 155 14.42 -11.14 15.69
N LEU A 156 14.48 -11.76 16.87
CA LEU A 156 15.74 -12.18 17.49
C LEU A 156 16.17 -13.57 17.07
N ASN A 157 15.21 -14.50 16.94
CA ASN A 157 15.52 -15.89 16.68
C ASN A 157 14.36 -16.59 15.96
N VAL A 158 14.72 -17.55 15.11
CA VAL A 158 13.77 -18.38 14.38
C VAL A 158 14.20 -19.84 14.49
N ARG A 159 13.28 -20.71 14.93
CA ARG A 159 13.54 -22.15 15.09
C ARG A 159 12.40 -22.97 14.52
N THR A 160 12.71 -24.00 13.75
CA THR A 160 11.73 -25.01 13.32
C THR A 160 11.61 -26.11 14.37
N LYS A 161 10.39 -26.52 14.72
CA LYS A 161 10.17 -27.63 15.66
C LYS A 161 10.50 -29.00 15.04
N ASN A 162 10.30 -29.14 13.74
CA ASN A 162 10.55 -30.36 13.00
C ASN A 162 11.57 -30.14 11.89
N ALA A 163 12.69 -30.84 11.93
CA ALA A 163 13.75 -30.73 10.91
C ALA A 163 13.45 -31.55 9.63
N LYS A 164 12.55 -32.55 9.70
CA LYS A 164 12.18 -33.41 8.57
C LYS A 164 10.67 -33.40 8.37
N VAL A 165 10.25 -33.00 7.19
CA VAL A 165 8.83 -32.88 6.81
C VAL A 165 8.65 -33.35 5.37
N LYS A 166 7.42 -33.71 5.00
CA LYS A 166 7.05 -34.11 3.64
C LYS A 166 6.41 -32.95 2.88
N PRO A 167 6.45 -32.94 1.53
CA PRO A 167 5.65 -32.01 0.73
C PRO A 167 4.17 -32.05 1.15
N GLY A 168 3.58 -30.88 1.39
CA GLY A 168 2.21 -30.71 1.86
C GLY A 168 2.05 -30.63 3.38
N ASP A 169 3.05 -30.98 4.18
CA ASP A 169 3.01 -30.89 5.64
C ASP A 169 3.01 -29.43 6.12
N LYS A 170 2.55 -29.21 7.36
CA LYS A 170 2.69 -27.92 8.06
C LYS A 170 3.91 -27.98 8.98
N VAL A 171 4.82 -27.03 8.80
CA VAL A 171 5.98 -26.80 9.67
C VAL A 171 5.63 -25.76 10.72
N ALA A 172 5.80 -26.10 11.99
CA ALA A 172 5.71 -25.14 13.08
C ALA A 172 7.06 -24.44 13.26
N ILE A 173 7.02 -23.11 13.25
CA ILE A 173 8.20 -22.24 13.36
C ILE A 173 7.99 -21.33 14.56
N ASP A 174 8.87 -21.42 15.53
CA ASP A 174 8.91 -20.52 16.67
C ASP A 174 9.75 -19.29 16.32
N VAL A 175 9.12 -18.12 16.39
CA VAL A 175 9.75 -16.82 16.14
C VAL A 175 9.79 -16.07 17.44
N THR A 176 11.00 -15.83 17.96
CA THR A 176 11.22 -15.01 19.15
C THR A 176 11.40 -13.57 18.73
N MET A 177 10.59 -12.69 19.29
CA MET A 177 10.56 -11.27 19.00
C MET A 177 10.69 -10.45 20.25
N LYS A 178 11.25 -9.25 20.13
CA LYS A 178 11.38 -8.26 21.19
C LYS A 178 10.76 -6.93 20.76
N PRO A 179 9.65 -6.52 21.38
CA PRO A 179 9.10 -5.19 21.20
C PRO A 179 10.07 -4.12 21.69
N TYR A 180 9.99 -2.92 21.13
CA TYR A 180 10.74 -1.78 21.64
C TYR A 180 10.46 -1.56 23.14
N ARG A 181 11.50 -1.65 23.98
CA ARG A 181 11.42 -1.54 25.45
C ARG A 181 10.46 -2.53 26.11
N GLY A 182 10.10 -3.63 25.42
CA GLY A 182 9.24 -4.69 25.96
C GLY A 182 9.98 -5.98 26.27
N GLU A 183 9.27 -6.93 26.87
CA GLU A 183 9.77 -8.28 27.15
C GLU A 183 9.78 -9.12 25.86
N GLU A 184 10.75 -10.03 25.78
CA GLU A 184 10.83 -11.01 24.70
C GLU A 184 9.64 -11.97 24.77
N PHE A 185 9.07 -12.27 23.61
CA PHE A 185 8.03 -13.30 23.49
C PHE A 185 8.25 -14.16 22.28
N THR A 186 7.75 -15.39 22.32
CA THR A 186 7.83 -16.33 21.20
C THR A 186 6.44 -16.62 20.65
N LYS A 187 6.28 -16.47 19.35
CA LYS A 187 5.06 -16.80 18.61
C LYS A 187 5.32 -17.99 17.69
N THR A 188 4.51 -19.05 17.81
CA THR A 188 4.54 -20.15 16.86
C THR A 188 3.69 -19.80 15.63
N VAL A 189 4.29 -19.84 14.45
CA VAL A 189 3.65 -19.66 13.16
C VAL A 189 3.78 -20.94 12.34
N TYR A 190 2.94 -21.11 11.31
CA TYR A 190 2.90 -22.33 10.52
C TYR A 190 3.13 -22.02 9.06
N PHE A 191 4.09 -22.74 8.47
CA PHE A 191 4.35 -22.72 7.04
C PHE A 191 3.88 -24.04 6.42
N LYS A 192 3.18 -23.97 5.28
CA LYS A 192 2.77 -25.16 4.52
C LYS A 192 3.78 -25.42 3.41
N VAL A 193 4.45 -26.56 3.48
CA VAL A 193 5.41 -26.98 2.44
C VAL A 193 4.67 -27.15 1.11
N PRO A 194 5.14 -26.57 0.00
CA PRO A 194 4.54 -26.77 -1.31
C PRO A 194 4.47 -28.26 -1.66
N LYS A 195 3.34 -28.71 -2.21
CA LYS A 195 3.12 -30.13 -2.56
C LYS A 195 4.00 -30.60 -3.73
N ASP A 196 4.40 -29.66 -4.56
CA ASP A 196 5.24 -29.83 -5.76
C ASP A 196 6.73 -29.68 -5.47
N HIS A 197 7.12 -29.56 -4.18
CA HIS A 197 8.52 -29.46 -3.80
C HIS A 197 9.24 -30.78 -4.12
N PRO A 198 10.34 -30.74 -4.90
CA PRO A 198 11.02 -31.96 -5.41
C PRO A 198 11.72 -32.79 -4.34
N GLY A 199 11.67 -32.39 -3.08
CA GLY A 199 12.43 -32.96 -1.98
C GLY A 199 13.75 -32.22 -1.74
N GLY A 200 14.54 -32.69 -0.75
CA GLY A 200 15.79 -32.05 -0.37
C GLY A 200 15.64 -30.98 0.70
N LYS A 201 16.58 -30.02 0.77
CA LYS A 201 16.60 -28.95 1.75
C LYS A 201 15.68 -27.80 1.30
N LEU A 202 14.78 -27.38 2.18
CA LEU A 202 13.95 -26.20 1.99
C LEU A 202 14.46 -25.10 2.93
N ALA A 203 15.03 -24.05 2.37
CA ALA A 203 15.43 -22.88 3.15
C ALA A 203 14.23 -21.91 3.23
N LEU A 204 13.88 -21.52 4.46
CA LEU A 204 12.83 -20.54 4.74
C LEU A 204 13.47 -19.25 5.22
N ASN A 205 12.96 -18.12 4.72
CA ASN A 205 13.26 -16.80 5.20
C ASN A 205 12.08 -16.29 6.01
N VAL A 206 12.33 -15.83 7.23
CA VAL A 206 11.30 -15.22 8.10
C VAL A 206 11.68 -13.76 8.31
N ARG A 207 10.80 -12.88 7.90
CA ARG A 207 11.01 -11.43 7.95
C ARG A 207 9.74 -10.69 8.38
N GLY A 208 9.88 -9.43 8.73
CA GLY A 208 8.75 -8.51 8.79
C GLY A 208 8.18 -8.25 7.41
N GLY A 209 6.93 -7.90 7.33
CA GLY A 209 6.31 -7.43 6.10
C GLY A 209 6.97 -6.13 5.61
N SER A 210 6.82 -5.84 4.34
CA SER A 210 7.33 -4.61 3.74
C SER A 210 6.35 -4.12 2.67
N SER A 211 5.89 -2.91 2.82
CA SER A 211 5.03 -2.24 1.84
C SER A 211 5.68 -2.11 0.46
N MET A 212 7.02 -2.12 0.40
CA MET A 212 7.74 -2.04 -0.88
C MET A 212 7.80 -3.37 -1.65
N ALA A 213 7.36 -4.48 -1.07
CA ALA A 213 7.47 -5.79 -1.73
C ALA A 213 6.70 -5.84 -3.06
N TRP A 214 5.51 -5.25 -3.12
CA TRP A 214 4.70 -5.18 -4.34
C TRP A 214 5.29 -4.23 -5.39
N ALA A 215 5.84 -3.07 -4.98
CA ALA A 215 6.51 -2.14 -5.87
C ALA A 215 7.77 -2.77 -6.49
N ILE A 216 8.54 -3.49 -5.68
CA ILE A 216 9.72 -4.24 -6.15
C ILE A 216 9.30 -5.36 -7.11
N GLU A 217 8.19 -6.04 -6.85
CA GLU A 217 7.68 -7.09 -7.74
C GLU A 217 7.17 -6.51 -9.07
N LEU A 218 6.51 -5.36 -9.03
CA LEU A 218 6.09 -4.63 -10.22
C LEU A 218 7.30 -4.18 -11.06
N LEU A 219 8.33 -3.61 -10.41
CA LEU A 219 9.58 -3.21 -11.05
C LEU A 219 10.34 -4.41 -11.64
N ARG A 220 10.37 -5.55 -10.95
CA ARG A 220 10.95 -6.79 -11.50
C ARG A 220 10.21 -7.27 -12.73
N LYS A 221 8.89 -7.18 -12.75
CA LYS A 221 8.07 -7.53 -13.91
C LYS A 221 8.35 -6.59 -15.09
N GLN A 222 8.51 -5.29 -14.85
CA GLN A 222 8.88 -4.31 -15.88
C GLN A 222 10.32 -4.52 -16.42
N GLN A 223 11.29 -4.85 -15.56
CA GLN A 223 12.67 -5.10 -15.97
C GLN A 223 12.84 -6.43 -16.71
N SER A 224 11.98 -7.42 -16.47
CA SER A 224 12.01 -8.70 -17.21
C SER A 224 11.50 -8.59 -18.65
N GLU A 225 10.91 -7.47 -19.04
CA GLU A 225 10.51 -7.20 -20.43
C GLU A 225 11.69 -6.83 -21.35
N GLY A 226 12.88 -6.58 -20.77
CA GLY A 226 14.11 -6.27 -21.52
C GLY A 226 14.96 -7.48 -21.97
N VAL A 227 14.57 -8.72 -21.68
CA VAL A 227 15.31 -9.93 -22.10
C VAL A 227 14.67 -10.50 -23.38
N PRO A 228 15.45 -10.78 -24.46
CA PRO A 228 14.92 -11.26 -25.74
C PRO A 228 14.05 -12.51 -25.56
N ALA A 229 12.83 -12.42 -26.05
CA ALA A 229 11.79 -13.41 -25.91
C ALA A 229 12.09 -14.70 -26.67
N ALA A 230 12.64 -15.71 -25.98
CA ALA A 230 12.40 -17.09 -26.37
C ALA A 230 11.12 -17.56 -25.64
N LYS A 231 9.98 -17.46 -26.33
CA LYS A 231 8.67 -18.08 -25.97
C LYS A 231 8.17 -17.85 -24.53
N LYS A 232 7.98 -16.59 -24.08
CA LYS A 232 7.06 -16.27 -22.99
C LYS A 232 5.70 -15.90 -23.59
N LYS A 233 4.63 -16.67 -23.25
CA LYS A 233 3.26 -16.20 -23.39
C LYS A 233 3.20 -14.79 -22.79
N GLU A 234 2.81 -13.79 -23.59
CA GLU A 234 2.53 -12.44 -23.10
C GLU A 234 1.48 -12.55 -22.00
N THR A 235 1.93 -12.46 -20.75
CA THR A 235 1.02 -12.31 -19.62
C THR A 235 0.59 -10.85 -19.69
N ARG A 236 -0.52 -10.57 -20.38
CA ARG A 236 -1.16 -9.25 -20.34
C ARG A 236 -1.55 -9.00 -18.88
N HIS A 237 -0.78 -8.16 -18.21
CA HIS A 237 -1.14 -7.67 -16.89
C HIS A 237 -2.46 -6.90 -17.03
N LYS A 238 -3.45 -7.26 -16.23
CA LYS A 238 -4.76 -6.61 -16.20
C LYS A 238 -4.80 -5.66 -15.01
N LEU A 239 -5.62 -4.64 -15.10
CA LEU A 239 -5.90 -3.75 -13.97
C LEU A 239 -6.36 -4.54 -12.73
N SER A 240 -7.18 -5.59 -12.93
CA SER A 240 -7.63 -6.49 -11.86
C SER A 240 -6.49 -7.20 -11.12
N ASP A 241 -5.40 -7.56 -11.83
CA ASP A 241 -4.23 -8.20 -11.22
C ASP A 241 -3.47 -7.21 -10.33
N TYR A 242 -3.39 -5.95 -10.77
CA TYR A 242 -2.81 -4.87 -9.98
C TYR A 242 -3.64 -4.60 -8.71
N ILE A 243 -4.96 -4.41 -8.84
CA ILE A 243 -5.86 -4.19 -7.69
C ILE A 243 -5.72 -5.35 -6.68
N LYS A 244 -5.73 -6.59 -7.17
CA LYS A 244 -5.52 -7.76 -6.32
C LYS A 244 -4.17 -7.72 -5.62
N SER A 245 -3.09 -7.34 -6.31
CA SER A 245 -1.75 -7.28 -5.71
C SER A 245 -1.66 -6.23 -4.61
N VAL A 246 -2.30 -5.08 -4.76
CA VAL A 246 -2.36 -4.03 -3.72
C VAL A 246 -3.14 -4.53 -2.49
N ASN A 247 -4.33 -5.11 -2.70
CA ASN A 247 -5.19 -5.59 -1.61
C ASN A 247 -4.57 -6.75 -0.83
N THR A 248 -3.69 -7.55 -1.47
CA THR A 248 -3.05 -8.73 -0.86
C THR A 248 -1.57 -8.55 -0.53
N ALA A 249 -1.02 -7.36 -0.74
CA ALA A 249 0.38 -7.08 -0.41
C ALA A 249 0.65 -7.23 1.11
N ASP A 250 1.86 -7.67 1.45
CA ASP A 250 2.30 -7.78 2.84
C ASP A 250 2.09 -6.46 3.60
N LYS A 251 1.70 -6.54 4.86
CA LYS A 251 1.61 -5.38 5.76
C LYS A 251 2.87 -5.29 6.62
N ASN A 252 3.29 -4.06 6.94
CA ASN A 252 4.51 -3.83 7.73
C ASN A 252 4.48 -4.47 9.13
N ASN A 253 3.30 -4.73 9.66
CA ASN A 253 3.08 -5.36 10.97
C ASN A 253 2.83 -6.89 10.90
N GLU A 254 3.12 -7.53 9.77
CA GLU A 254 2.97 -8.97 9.57
C GLU A 254 4.33 -9.69 9.62
N LEU A 255 4.29 -10.96 10.02
CA LEU A 255 5.41 -11.90 9.85
C LEU A 255 5.22 -12.66 8.54
N ILE A 256 6.18 -12.53 7.65
CA ILE A 256 6.19 -13.16 6.34
C ILE A 256 7.18 -14.33 6.36
N ILE A 257 6.74 -15.47 5.83
CA ILE A 257 7.58 -16.66 5.64
C ILE A 257 7.64 -16.97 4.17
N ASP A 258 8.81 -16.77 3.59
CA ASP A 258 9.08 -17.02 2.18
C ASP A 258 10.03 -18.20 2.00
N VAL A 259 9.91 -18.91 0.88
CA VAL A 259 10.96 -19.82 0.43
C VAL A 259 12.13 -18.99 -0.07
N ALA A 260 13.32 -19.19 0.49
CA ALA A 260 14.51 -18.44 0.08
C ALA A 260 14.84 -18.75 -1.39
N MET A 261 14.76 -17.73 -2.24
CA MET A 261 15.14 -17.86 -3.65
C MET A 261 16.66 -18.10 -3.75
N GLY A 262 17.09 -19.23 -4.32
CA GLY A 262 18.48 -19.52 -4.61
C GLY A 262 18.98 -20.90 -4.21
N GLN A 263 18.14 -21.74 -3.59
CA GLN A 263 18.53 -23.11 -3.21
C GLN A 263 17.51 -24.16 -3.65
N MET A 264 17.12 -24.16 -4.92
CA MET A 264 16.72 -25.39 -5.58
C MET A 264 17.98 -26.02 -6.16
N GLN A 265 18.87 -26.54 -5.30
CA GLN A 265 19.86 -27.50 -5.78
C GLN A 265 19.12 -28.82 -6.05
N PRO A 266 19.15 -29.33 -7.29
CA PRO A 266 18.66 -30.70 -7.54
C PRO A 266 19.43 -31.69 -6.66
N PRO A 267 18.82 -32.79 -6.25
CA PRO A 267 19.52 -33.81 -5.49
C PRO A 267 20.75 -34.24 -6.29
N ASN A 268 21.92 -34.26 -5.63
CA ASN A 268 23.13 -34.83 -6.21
C ASN A 268 22.81 -36.27 -6.66
N PRO A 269 23.03 -36.64 -7.91
CA PRO A 269 22.94 -38.05 -8.30
C PRO A 269 24.10 -38.77 -7.65
N GLU A 270 23.81 -39.73 -6.75
CA GLU A 270 24.75 -40.78 -6.35
C GLU A 270 24.94 -41.75 -7.48
#